data_744918f12f67f2efd5c048a685c08699
#
_entry.id   744918f12f67f2efd5c048a685c08699
#
_cell.length_a   1.000
_cell.length_b   1.000
_cell.length_c   1.000
_cell.angle_alpha   90.00
_cell.angle_beta   90.00
_cell.angle_gamma   90.00
#
_symmetry.space_group_name_H-M   'P 1'
#
loop_
_entity.id
_entity.type
_entity.pdbx_description
1 polymer ?
#
loop_
_entity_poly.entity_id
_entity_poly.type
_entity_poly.pdbx_seq_one_letter_code
_entity_poly.pdbx_strand_id
1 'polypeptide(L)'
;MTVGENIKRIRKEKRLTQKQLGELCNPSISAATIRKYELSILNPKLETLQKISTALDVSITDLNDDLDMLLSRSLKYYNTITSNEKSFSNYFNQLNEEGKLKAIEMVKLLLKIPAYRI
;
A
#
# COMPACT_ATOMS: atom_id res chain seq x y z
N MET A 1 -3.91 -7.03 -17.84
CA MET A 1 -2.80 -8.01 -17.69
C MET A 1 -2.94 -8.73 -16.36
N THR A 2 -2.61 -10.01 -16.32
CA THR A 2 -2.58 -10.74 -15.04
C THR A 2 -1.37 -10.34 -14.20
N VAL A 3 -1.41 -10.66 -12.92
CA VAL A 3 -0.26 -10.45 -12.01
C VAL A 3 0.99 -11.16 -12.56
N GLY A 4 0.85 -12.40 -13.01
CA GLY A 4 1.96 -13.17 -13.58
C GLY A 4 2.58 -12.51 -14.82
N GLU A 5 1.74 -12.00 -15.72
CA GLU A 5 2.20 -11.27 -16.90
C GLU A 5 2.94 -9.99 -16.52
N ASN A 6 2.46 -9.26 -15.52
CA ASN A 6 3.13 -8.06 -15.02
C ASN A 6 4.49 -8.39 -14.40
N ILE A 7 4.57 -9.44 -13.60
CA ILE A 7 5.84 -9.89 -13.00
C ILE A 7 6.86 -10.20 -14.12
N LYS A 8 6.44 -10.98 -15.10
CA LYS A 8 7.30 -11.35 -16.23
C LYS A 8 7.78 -10.14 -17.03
N ARG A 9 6.86 -9.22 -17.34
CA ARG A 9 7.16 -8.01 -18.10
C ARG A 9 8.20 -7.15 -17.37
N ILE A 10 7.96 -6.84 -16.11
CA ILE A 10 8.86 -5.97 -15.31
C ILE A 10 10.19 -6.67 -15.07
N ARG A 11 10.17 -7.98 -14.80
CA ARG A 11 11.41 -8.76 -14.67
C ARG A 11 12.30 -8.65 -15.89
N LYS A 12 11.71 -8.81 -17.09
CA LYS A 12 12.44 -8.68 -18.35
C LYS A 12 12.95 -7.26 -18.61
N GLU A 13 12.16 -6.24 -18.26
CA GLU A 13 12.59 -4.83 -18.33
C GLU A 13 13.82 -4.58 -17.45
N LYS A 14 13.88 -5.22 -16.28
CA LYS A 14 15.01 -5.13 -15.36
C LYS A 14 16.16 -6.07 -15.75
N ARG A 15 16.01 -6.86 -16.80
CA ARG A 15 17.00 -7.82 -17.30
C ARG A 15 17.38 -8.89 -16.27
N LEU A 16 16.40 -9.34 -15.50
CA LEU A 16 16.56 -10.40 -14.51
C LEU A 16 16.06 -11.73 -15.05
N THR A 17 16.76 -12.83 -14.69
CA THR A 17 16.22 -14.17 -14.88
C THR A 17 15.24 -14.50 -13.75
N GLN A 18 14.42 -15.54 -13.93
CA GLN A 18 13.54 -16.04 -12.87
C GLN A 18 14.33 -16.40 -11.61
N LYS A 19 15.48 -17.00 -11.76
CA LYS A 19 16.37 -17.35 -10.65
C LYS A 19 16.88 -16.11 -9.93
N GLN A 20 17.35 -15.11 -10.66
CA GLN A 20 17.84 -13.85 -10.10
C GLN A 20 16.76 -13.12 -9.32
N LEU A 21 15.55 -13.05 -9.88
CA LEU A 21 14.42 -12.44 -9.17
C LEU A 21 14.12 -13.19 -7.87
N GLY A 22 14.08 -14.51 -7.91
CA GLY A 22 13.83 -15.33 -6.71
C GLY A 22 14.89 -15.14 -5.63
N GLU A 23 16.15 -14.99 -6.01
CA GLU A 23 17.26 -14.74 -5.09
C GLU A 23 17.18 -13.35 -4.43
N LEU A 24 16.64 -12.36 -5.12
CA LEU A 24 16.46 -11.01 -4.57
C LEU A 24 15.32 -10.93 -3.55
N CYS A 25 14.41 -11.89 -3.54
CA CYS A 25 13.33 -11.93 -2.55
C CYS A 25 13.87 -12.39 -1.18
N ASN A 26 13.27 -11.91 -0.10
CA ASN A 26 13.64 -12.30 1.27
C ASN A 26 12.41 -12.75 2.07
N PRO A 27 12.28 -14.05 2.42
CA PRO A 27 13.14 -15.15 2.04
C PRO A 27 13.13 -15.44 0.53
N SER A 28 14.18 -16.06 0.02
CA SER A 28 14.30 -16.34 -1.40
C SER A 28 13.19 -17.25 -1.91
N ILE A 29 12.81 -17.05 -3.18
CA ILE A 29 11.78 -17.83 -3.86
C ILE A 29 12.46 -18.61 -4.99
N SER A 30 12.13 -19.88 -5.18
CA SER A 30 12.73 -20.69 -6.24
C SER A 30 12.31 -20.18 -7.63
N ALA A 31 13.19 -20.39 -8.62
CA ALA A 31 12.89 -20.08 -10.01
C ALA A 31 11.62 -20.80 -10.52
N ALA A 32 11.43 -22.05 -10.08
CA ALA A 32 10.25 -22.83 -10.43
C ALA A 32 8.96 -22.18 -9.91
N THR A 33 8.98 -21.61 -8.70
CA THR A 33 7.84 -20.91 -8.11
C THR A 33 7.57 -19.59 -8.86
N ILE A 34 8.61 -18.82 -9.17
CA ILE A 34 8.47 -17.59 -9.98
C ILE A 34 7.85 -17.92 -11.33
N ARG A 35 8.29 -19.01 -11.98
CA ARG A 35 7.71 -19.46 -13.25
C ARG A 35 6.21 -19.76 -13.13
N LYS A 36 5.81 -20.42 -12.05
CA LYS A 36 4.38 -20.73 -11.80
C LYS A 36 3.55 -19.47 -11.64
N TYR A 37 4.08 -18.44 -10.98
CA TYR A 37 3.42 -17.13 -10.88
C TYR A 37 3.29 -16.48 -12.25
N GLU A 38 4.36 -16.48 -13.05
CA GLU A 38 4.36 -15.85 -14.38
C GLU A 38 3.39 -16.55 -15.35
N LEU A 39 3.22 -17.86 -15.21
CA LEU A 39 2.29 -18.65 -16.02
C LEU A 39 0.85 -18.63 -15.48
N SER A 40 0.59 -17.96 -14.38
CA SER A 40 -0.71 -17.93 -13.69
C SER A 40 -1.20 -19.30 -13.23
N ILE A 41 -0.30 -20.26 -13.04
CA ILE A 41 -0.59 -21.58 -12.46
C ILE A 41 -0.81 -21.43 -10.96
N LEU A 42 -0.07 -20.54 -10.33
CA LEU A 42 -0.16 -20.24 -8.91
C LEU A 42 -0.27 -18.74 -8.73
N ASN A 43 -1.21 -18.30 -7.87
CA ASN A 43 -1.37 -16.89 -7.57
C ASN A 43 -0.60 -16.55 -6.30
N PRO A 44 0.32 -15.55 -6.35
CA PRO A 44 1.03 -15.13 -5.16
C PRO A 44 0.08 -14.45 -4.18
N LYS A 45 0.28 -14.70 -2.89
CA LYS A 45 -0.43 -13.99 -1.82
C LYS A 45 0.11 -12.56 -1.73
N LEU A 46 -0.65 -11.68 -1.05
CA LEU A 46 -0.25 -10.27 -0.89
C LEU A 46 1.15 -10.12 -0.31
N GLU A 47 1.50 -10.91 0.71
CA GLU A 47 2.85 -10.89 1.30
C GLU A 47 3.94 -11.24 0.29
N THR A 48 3.68 -12.23 -0.54
CA THR A 48 4.60 -12.65 -1.60
C THR A 48 4.73 -11.57 -2.68
N LEU A 49 3.61 -10.93 -3.06
CA LEU A 49 3.63 -9.80 -4.00
C LEU A 49 4.45 -8.64 -3.47
N GLN A 50 4.39 -8.34 -2.19
CA GLN A 50 5.21 -7.31 -1.55
C GLN A 50 6.70 -7.63 -1.66
N LYS A 51 7.09 -8.89 -1.45
CA LYS A 51 8.47 -9.34 -1.62
C LYS A 51 8.94 -9.21 -3.05
N ILE A 52 8.12 -9.60 -4.01
CA ILE A 52 8.45 -9.51 -5.43
C ILE A 52 8.54 -8.04 -5.88
N SER A 53 7.61 -7.20 -5.46
CA SER A 53 7.65 -5.77 -5.79
C SER A 53 8.90 -5.08 -5.24
N THR A 54 9.28 -5.41 -4.02
CA THR A 54 10.52 -4.91 -3.41
C THR A 54 11.75 -5.38 -4.18
N ALA A 55 11.78 -6.66 -4.55
CA ALA A 55 12.88 -7.23 -5.34
C ALA A 55 13.00 -6.58 -6.73
N LEU A 56 11.89 -6.22 -7.34
CA LEU A 56 11.84 -5.53 -8.64
C LEU A 56 11.98 -4.02 -8.54
N ASP A 57 11.97 -3.47 -7.34
CA ASP A 57 12.01 -2.03 -7.07
C ASP A 57 10.86 -1.28 -7.76
N VAL A 58 9.67 -1.82 -7.63
CA VAL A 58 8.42 -1.22 -8.13
C VAL A 58 7.36 -1.26 -7.05
N SER A 59 6.27 -0.52 -7.24
CA SER A 59 5.16 -0.58 -6.30
C SER A 59 4.33 -1.85 -6.55
N ILE A 60 3.63 -2.31 -5.51
CA ILE A 60 2.77 -3.49 -5.62
C ILE A 60 1.62 -3.26 -6.63
N THR A 61 1.20 -2.01 -6.82
CA THR A 61 0.17 -1.64 -7.80
C THR A 61 0.62 -1.84 -9.23
N ASP A 62 1.93 -1.78 -9.50
CA ASP A 62 2.49 -2.07 -10.82
C ASP A 62 2.36 -3.56 -11.19
N LEU A 63 2.22 -4.42 -10.17
CA LEU A 63 2.07 -5.86 -10.36
C LEU A 63 0.61 -6.31 -10.41
N ASN A 64 -0.30 -5.57 -9.80
CA ASN A 64 -1.68 -6.00 -9.63
C ASN A 64 -2.66 -4.87 -9.94
N ASP A 65 -3.27 -4.93 -11.13
CA ASP A 65 -4.23 -3.93 -11.60
C ASP A 65 -5.49 -3.88 -10.72
N ASP A 66 -5.94 -5.01 -10.16
CA ASP A 66 -7.09 -5.06 -9.26
C ASP A 66 -6.79 -4.34 -7.95
N LEU A 67 -5.56 -4.48 -7.45
CA LEU A 67 -5.12 -3.76 -6.24
C LEU A 67 -5.06 -2.26 -6.50
N ASP A 68 -4.61 -1.84 -7.68
CA ASP A 68 -4.62 -0.43 -8.09
C ASP A 68 -6.04 0.13 -8.09
N MET A 69 -7.02 -0.62 -8.58
CA MET A 69 -8.42 -0.23 -8.56
C MET A 69 -8.94 -0.06 -7.12
N LEU A 70 -8.58 -0.99 -6.20
CA LEU A 70 -8.96 -0.89 -4.79
C LEU A 70 -8.31 0.32 -4.12
N LEU A 71 -7.04 0.59 -4.40
CA LEU A 71 -6.34 1.77 -3.89
C LEU A 71 -6.94 3.05 -4.43
N SER A 72 -7.31 3.08 -5.71
CA SER A 72 -7.98 4.23 -6.32
C SER A 72 -9.31 4.53 -5.63
N ARG A 73 -10.08 3.50 -5.28
CA ARG A 73 -11.32 3.66 -4.51
C ARG A 73 -11.05 4.23 -3.11
N SER A 74 -10.01 3.73 -2.44
CA SER A 74 -9.62 4.21 -1.11
C SER A 74 -9.17 5.67 -1.16
N LEU A 75 -8.38 6.05 -2.16
CA LEU A 75 -7.96 7.44 -2.38
C LEU A 75 -9.16 8.35 -2.68
N LYS A 76 -10.12 7.88 -3.47
CA LYS A 76 -11.33 8.62 -3.77
C LYS A 76 -12.15 8.90 -2.51
N TYR A 77 -12.30 7.88 -1.64
CA TYR A 77 -12.94 8.06 -0.34
C TYR A 77 -12.18 9.08 0.51
N TYR A 78 -10.87 8.94 0.61
CA TYR A 78 -10.02 9.87 1.37
C TYR A 78 -10.15 11.31 0.86
N ASN A 79 -10.27 11.50 -0.45
CA ASN A 79 -10.41 12.82 -1.05
C ASN A 79 -11.79 13.48 -0.79
N THR A 80 -12.77 12.74 -0.29
CA THR A 80 -14.06 13.31 0.15
C THR A 80 -13.96 13.99 1.52
N ILE A 81 -12.91 13.68 2.30
CA ILE A 81 -12.65 14.31 3.60
C ILE A 81 -12.11 15.72 3.38
N THR A 82 -12.59 16.69 4.19
CA THR A 82 -12.14 18.09 4.07
C THR A 82 -10.64 18.25 4.39
N SER A 83 -10.04 19.32 3.85
CA SER A 83 -8.65 19.68 4.14
C SER A 83 -8.37 19.81 5.63
N ASN A 84 -9.31 20.39 6.40
CA ASN A 84 -9.16 20.58 7.85
C ASN A 84 -9.16 19.24 8.59
N GLU A 85 -10.02 18.31 8.19
CA GLU A 85 -10.06 16.97 8.78
C GLU A 85 -8.79 16.18 8.48
N LYS A 86 -8.25 16.29 7.28
CA LYS A 86 -6.98 15.67 6.90
C LYS A 86 -5.82 16.22 7.73
N SER A 87 -5.75 17.52 7.90
CA SER A 87 -4.71 18.19 8.69
C SER A 87 -4.81 17.76 10.15
N PHE A 88 -6.01 17.75 10.71
CA PHE A 88 -6.24 17.30 12.09
C PHE A 88 -5.78 15.86 12.28
N SER A 89 -6.20 14.95 11.40
CA SER A 89 -5.82 13.54 11.46
C SER A 89 -4.30 13.36 11.41
N ASN A 90 -3.64 14.08 10.52
CA ASN A 90 -2.19 14.02 10.38
C ASN A 90 -1.48 14.43 11.65
N TYR A 91 -1.85 15.56 12.24
CA TYR A 91 -1.24 16.04 13.48
C TYR A 91 -1.61 15.15 14.68
N PHE A 92 -2.85 14.73 14.76
CA PHE A 92 -3.34 13.87 15.85
C PHE A 92 -2.58 12.54 15.88
N ASN A 93 -2.32 11.94 14.72
CA ASN A 93 -1.62 10.67 14.62
C ASN A 93 -0.14 10.74 15.00
N GLN A 94 0.44 11.92 15.07
CA GLN A 94 1.81 12.13 15.54
C GLN A 94 1.92 12.25 17.07
N LEU A 95 0.80 12.33 17.78
CA LEU A 95 0.75 12.41 19.23
C LEU A 95 0.84 11.02 19.87
N ASN A 96 1.41 10.96 21.08
CA ASN A 96 1.29 9.77 21.92
C ASN A 96 -0.11 9.70 22.55
N GLU A 97 -0.41 8.66 23.32
CA GLU A 97 -1.74 8.46 23.91
C GLU A 97 -2.15 9.62 24.84
N GLU A 98 -1.23 10.14 25.65
CA GLU A 98 -1.50 11.29 26.51
C GLU A 98 -1.82 12.54 25.70
N GLY A 99 -1.05 12.81 24.65
CA GLY A 99 -1.28 13.94 23.75
C GLY A 99 -2.60 13.82 22.99
N LYS A 100 -2.98 12.63 22.57
CA LYS A 100 -4.28 12.38 21.93
C LYS A 100 -5.45 12.68 22.86
N LEU A 101 -5.35 12.27 24.12
CA LEU A 101 -6.39 12.58 25.12
C LEU A 101 -6.53 14.07 25.35
N LYS A 102 -5.42 14.80 25.44
CA LYS A 102 -5.42 16.27 25.59
C LYS A 102 -6.02 16.95 24.36
N ALA A 103 -5.73 16.48 23.17
CA ALA A 103 -6.31 17.00 21.93
C ALA A 103 -7.83 16.84 21.91
N ILE A 104 -8.34 15.68 22.34
CA ILE A 104 -9.79 15.43 22.45
C ILE A 104 -10.43 16.39 23.44
N GLU A 105 -9.81 16.63 24.60
CA GLU A 105 -10.30 17.58 25.61
C GLU A 105 -10.37 18.99 25.04
N MET A 106 -9.38 19.43 24.29
CA MET A 106 -9.39 20.76 23.65
C MET A 106 -10.52 20.89 22.65
N VAL A 107 -10.78 19.87 21.84
CA VAL A 107 -11.91 19.88 20.88
C VAL A 107 -13.22 19.96 21.63
N LYS A 108 -13.39 19.24 22.75
CA LYS A 108 -14.58 19.31 23.59
C LYS A 108 -14.80 20.71 24.15
N LEU A 109 -13.72 21.38 24.57
CA LEU A 109 -13.78 22.76 25.07
C LEU A 109 -14.22 23.74 23.98
N LEU A 110 -13.72 23.59 22.76
CA LEU A 110 -14.12 24.40 21.63
C LEU A 110 -15.62 24.26 21.31
N LEU A 111 -16.17 23.06 21.49
CA LEU A 111 -17.60 22.79 21.30
C LEU A 111 -18.49 23.52 22.30
N LYS A 112 -17.95 23.95 23.46
CA LYS A 112 -18.69 24.74 24.44
C LYS A 112 -18.85 26.20 24.02
N ILE A 113 -18.11 26.66 23.04
CA ILE A 113 -18.16 28.02 22.52
C ILE A 113 -19.14 28.06 21.35
N PRO A 114 -20.31 28.72 21.45
CA PRO A 114 -21.33 28.72 20.39
C PRO A 114 -20.83 29.23 19.04
N ALA A 115 -19.87 30.16 19.05
CA ALA A 115 -19.28 30.71 17.82
C ALA A 115 -18.55 29.66 16.96
N TYR A 116 -18.12 28.54 17.54
CA TYR A 116 -17.37 27.50 16.86
C TYR A 116 -18.18 26.25 16.57
N ARG A 117 -19.45 26.25 16.94
CA ARG A 117 -20.36 25.13 16.63
C ARG A 117 -21.12 25.37 15.35
N ILE A 118 -21.50 24.25 14.74
CA ILE A 118 -22.40 24.26 13.59
C ILE A 118 -23.78 24.73 14.02
#